data_f36c7094557ae505f9419d118d90514b
#
_entry.id   f36c7094557ae505f9419d118d90514b
#
_cell.length_a   1.000
_cell.length_b   1.000
_cell.length_c   1.000
_cell.angle_alpha   90.00
_cell.angle_beta   90.00
_cell.angle_gamma   90.00
#
_symmetry.space_group_name_H-M   'P 1'
#
loop_
_entity.id
_entity.type
_entity.pdbx_description
1 polymer ?
#
loop_
_entity_poly.entity_id
_entity_poly.type
_entity_poly.pdbx_seq_one_letter_code
_entity_poly.pdbx_strand_id
1 'polypeptide(L)'
;ALTAPLDMPAYGCNLGEAIVRFFKKYAVFKGRASRSEFWWWFLTYTVVTFVLRLVFRTLRNLTDSGVIATVGDSFSSIWGLVVLVPTIALGVRRLHDINMRGTVLAIIYAVQAAAGIFFAIGLILIIGSSLSFRSLEAGNSVSIGGVVLLILGVLAFIASGVFYFVLMARDSNPEG
;
A
#
# COMPACT_ATOMS: atom_id res chain seq x y z
N ALA A 1 -5.53 22.46 -19.08
CA ALA A 1 -4.43 23.25 -18.52
C ALA A 1 -4.25 22.85 -17.06
N LEU A 2 -3.00 22.84 -16.55
CA LEU A 2 -2.72 22.61 -15.13
C LEU A 2 -3.14 23.87 -14.34
N THR A 3 -3.77 23.67 -13.16
CA THR A 3 -4.23 24.79 -12.31
C THR A 3 -3.07 25.48 -11.59
N ALA A 4 -1.93 24.79 -11.41
CA ALA A 4 -0.72 25.34 -10.83
C ALA A 4 0.53 24.79 -11.54
N PRO A 5 1.68 25.51 -11.51
CA PRO A 5 2.97 24.99 -11.98
C PRO A 5 3.35 23.66 -11.31
N LEU A 6 4.20 22.87 -11.97
CA LEU A 6 4.55 21.53 -11.45
C LEU A 6 5.37 21.56 -10.15
N ASP A 7 6.12 22.62 -9.91
CA ASP A 7 6.92 22.85 -8.70
C ASP A 7 6.08 23.21 -7.48
N MET A 8 4.85 23.71 -7.69
CA MET A 8 3.92 24.07 -6.63
C MET A 8 2.87 22.96 -6.38
N PRO A 9 2.31 22.87 -5.15
CA PRO A 9 1.17 21.99 -4.87
C PRO A 9 -0.09 22.51 -5.57
N ALA A 10 -0.91 21.60 -6.14
CA ALA A 10 -2.18 21.96 -6.76
C ALA A 10 -3.33 21.75 -5.77
N TYR A 11 -3.65 22.76 -4.99
CA TYR A 11 -4.79 22.73 -4.09
C TYR A 11 -6.12 22.70 -4.86
N GLY A 12 -6.98 21.73 -4.56
CA GLY A 12 -8.27 21.59 -5.24
C GLY A 12 -8.17 21.06 -6.68
N CYS A 13 -7.06 20.41 -7.07
CA CYS A 13 -6.93 19.82 -8.41
C CYS A 13 -8.02 18.76 -8.67
N ASN A 14 -8.35 18.58 -9.94
CA ASN A 14 -9.25 17.52 -10.39
C ASN A 14 -8.51 16.19 -10.60
N LEU A 15 -9.26 15.11 -10.84
CA LEU A 15 -8.75 13.76 -11.06
C LEU A 15 -7.71 13.70 -12.19
N GLY A 16 -8.00 14.31 -13.35
CA GLY A 16 -7.10 14.28 -14.51
C GLY A 16 -5.78 14.98 -14.24
N GLU A 17 -5.83 16.12 -13.56
CA GLU A 17 -4.62 16.85 -13.17
C GLU A 17 -3.78 16.06 -12.15
N ALA A 18 -4.42 15.42 -11.18
CA ALA A 18 -3.72 14.60 -10.19
C ALA A 18 -2.96 13.44 -10.87
N ILE A 19 -3.58 12.75 -11.84
CA ILE A 19 -2.94 11.67 -12.60
C ILE A 19 -1.76 12.21 -13.42
N VAL A 20 -1.93 13.30 -14.14
CA VAL A 20 -0.86 13.91 -14.95
C VAL A 20 0.31 14.32 -14.07
N ARG A 21 0.05 14.95 -12.92
CA ARG A 21 1.08 15.36 -11.96
C ARG A 21 1.80 14.18 -11.36
N PHE A 22 1.07 13.10 -11.06
CA PHE A 22 1.64 11.88 -10.50
C PHE A 22 2.71 11.30 -11.44
N PHE A 23 2.41 11.13 -12.72
CA PHE A 23 3.37 10.58 -13.68
C PHE A 23 4.46 11.59 -14.09
N LYS A 24 4.16 12.87 -14.21
CA LYS A 24 5.17 13.90 -14.51
C LYS A 24 6.19 14.09 -13.38
N LYS A 25 5.77 13.87 -12.12
CA LYS A 25 6.64 13.93 -10.94
C LYS A 25 7.06 12.52 -10.47
N TYR A 26 7.26 11.58 -11.38
CA TYR A 26 7.45 10.15 -11.11
C TYR A 26 8.45 9.86 -9.98
N ALA A 27 9.66 10.43 -10.05
CA ALA A 27 10.72 10.26 -9.06
C ALA A 27 11.14 11.59 -8.42
N VAL A 28 10.21 12.57 -8.35
CA VAL A 28 10.50 13.87 -7.74
C VAL A 28 10.05 13.83 -6.28
N PHE A 29 11.03 13.71 -5.39
CA PHE A 29 10.82 13.68 -3.94
C PHE A 29 10.82 15.06 -3.29
N LYS A 30 11.31 16.07 -4.01
CA LYS A 30 11.35 17.47 -3.57
C LYS A 30 10.01 18.17 -3.83
N GLY A 31 9.75 19.26 -3.06
CA GLY A 31 8.52 20.03 -3.17
C GLY A 31 7.41 19.51 -2.28
N ARG A 32 6.19 19.98 -2.54
CA ARG A 32 4.98 19.69 -1.75
C ARG A 32 3.90 19.07 -2.64
N ALA A 33 2.97 18.33 -2.05
CA ALA A 33 1.78 17.80 -2.71
C ALA A 33 0.54 18.06 -1.87
N SER A 34 -0.52 18.54 -2.50
CA SER A 34 -1.79 18.83 -1.82
C SER A 34 -2.54 17.54 -1.43
N ARG A 35 -3.53 17.69 -0.53
CA ARG A 35 -4.47 16.60 -0.20
C ARG A 35 -5.21 16.10 -1.44
N SER A 36 -5.67 17.01 -2.30
CA SER A 36 -6.40 16.62 -3.52
C SER A 36 -5.54 15.79 -4.47
N GLU A 37 -4.25 16.15 -4.68
CA GLU A 37 -3.32 15.33 -5.47
C GLU A 37 -3.20 13.90 -4.91
N PHE A 38 -3.05 13.78 -3.58
CA PHE A 38 -2.90 12.49 -2.91
C PHE A 38 -4.18 11.65 -2.99
N TRP A 39 -5.35 12.20 -2.59
CA TRP A 39 -6.58 11.44 -2.52
C TRP A 39 -7.14 11.05 -3.89
N TRP A 40 -7.01 11.92 -4.91
CA TRP A 40 -7.39 11.58 -6.28
C TRP A 40 -6.51 10.46 -6.85
N TRP A 41 -5.20 10.49 -6.58
CA TRP A 41 -4.33 9.40 -6.98
C TRP A 41 -4.66 8.10 -6.23
N PHE A 42 -4.85 8.17 -4.91
CA PHE A 42 -5.22 7.01 -4.10
C PHE A 42 -6.51 6.35 -4.60
N LEU A 43 -7.54 7.15 -4.91
CA LEU A 43 -8.79 6.68 -5.51
C LEU A 43 -8.54 6.01 -6.87
N THR A 44 -7.78 6.67 -7.75
CA THR A 44 -7.43 6.14 -9.08
C THR A 44 -6.73 4.79 -8.96
N TYR A 45 -5.69 4.71 -8.13
CA TYR A 45 -4.95 3.46 -7.90
C TYR A 45 -5.85 2.34 -7.38
N THR A 46 -6.72 2.65 -6.42
CA THR A 46 -7.65 1.67 -5.83
C THR A 46 -8.65 1.16 -6.87
N VAL A 47 -9.28 2.07 -7.62
CA VAL A 47 -10.26 1.70 -8.65
C VAL A 47 -9.60 0.90 -9.78
N VAL A 48 -8.47 1.36 -10.31
CA VAL A 48 -7.75 0.65 -11.39
C VAL A 48 -7.34 -0.75 -10.92
N THR A 49 -6.74 -0.86 -9.74
CA THR A 49 -6.31 -2.16 -9.19
C THR A 49 -7.50 -3.10 -8.96
N PHE A 50 -8.61 -2.56 -8.44
CA PHE A 50 -9.84 -3.34 -8.22
C PHE A 50 -10.42 -3.86 -9.53
N VAL A 51 -10.57 -2.98 -10.53
CA VAL A 51 -11.10 -3.34 -11.85
C VAL A 51 -10.21 -4.39 -12.53
N LEU A 52 -8.89 -4.21 -12.52
CA LEU A 52 -7.96 -5.18 -13.09
C LEU A 52 -8.10 -6.56 -12.42
N ARG A 53 -8.12 -6.60 -11.09
CA ARG A 53 -8.32 -7.86 -10.35
C ARG A 53 -9.67 -8.50 -10.66
N LEU A 54 -10.73 -7.71 -10.76
CA LEU A 54 -12.07 -8.21 -11.10
C LEU A 54 -12.08 -8.83 -12.51
N VAL A 55 -11.52 -8.13 -13.51
CA VAL A 55 -11.45 -8.60 -14.90
C VAL A 55 -10.68 -9.92 -15.00
N PHE A 56 -9.46 -9.98 -14.47
CA PHE A 56 -8.65 -11.19 -14.53
C PHE A 56 -9.27 -12.35 -13.75
N ARG A 57 -9.90 -12.07 -12.59
CA ARG A 57 -10.62 -13.09 -11.82
C ARG A 57 -11.81 -13.66 -12.59
N THR A 58 -12.59 -12.78 -13.25
CA THR A 58 -13.75 -13.19 -14.05
C THR A 58 -13.30 -14.01 -15.26
N LEU A 59 -12.29 -13.55 -16.01
CA LEU A 59 -11.74 -14.28 -17.14
C LEU A 59 -11.21 -15.66 -16.73
N ARG A 60 -10.50 -15.77 -15.63
CA ARG A 60 -10.03 -17.05 -15.09
C ARG A 60 -11.20 -18.01 -14.82
N ASN A 61 -12.25 -17.51 -14.17
CA ASN A 61 -13.41 -18.33 -13.82
C ASN A 61 -14.22 -18.77 -15.05
N LEU A 62 -14.23 -17.97 -16.12
CA LEU A 62 -14.94 -18.29 -17.37
C LEU A 62 -14.18 -19.29 -18.26
N THR A 63 -12.85 -19.27 -18.19
CA THR A 63 -12.00 -20.07 -19.10
C THR A 63 -11.35 -21.27 -18.41
N ASP A 64 -11.45 -21.36 -17.09
CA ASP A 64 -10.74 -22.33 -16.24
C ASP A 64 -9.24 -22.43 -16.56
N SER A 65 -8.66 -21.31 -17.00
CA SER A 65 -7.29 -21.24 -17.53
C SER A 65 -6.30 -20.76 -16.48
N GLY A 66 -5.37 -21.63 -16.10
CA GLY A 66 -4.24 -21.29 -15.26
C GLY A 66 -3.32 -20.22 -15.89
N VAL A 67 -3.26 -20.15 -17.22
CA VAL A 67 -2.48 -19.12 -17.93
C VAL A 67 -3.02 -17.72 -17.65
N ILE A 68 -4.35 -17.54 -17.68
CA ILE A 68 -4.98 -16.25 -17.38
C ILE A 68 -4.72 -15.81 -15.93
N ALA A 69 -4.71 -16.76 -14.99
CA ALA A 69 -4.34 -16.46 -13.60
C ALA A 69 -2.90 -15.93 -13.53
N THR A 70 -1.94 -16.64 -14.14
CA THR A 70 -0.53 -16.23 -14.16
C THR A 70 -0.31 -14.87 -14.81
N VAL A 71 -0.98 -14.61 -15.96
CA VAL A 71 -0.91 -13.31 -16.64
C VAL A 71 -1.47 -12.19 -15.76
N GLY A 72 -2.62 -12.42 -15.11
CA GLY A 72 -3.23 -11.44 -14.21
C GLY A 72 -2.36 -11.10 -12.99
N ASP A 73 -1.74 -12.10 -12.38
CA ASP A 73 -0.84 -11.92 -11.24
C ASP A 73 0.44 -11.19 -11.68
N SER A 74 1.01 -11.56 -12.83
CA SER A 74 2.19 -10.89 -13.41
C SER A 74 1.89 -9.43 -13.73
N PHE A 75 0.75 -9.14 -14.36
CA PHE A 75 0.34 -7.78 -14.68
C PHE A 75 0.13 -6.94 -13.40
N SER A 76 -0.53 -7.51 -12.39
CA SER A 76 -0.74 -6.82 -11.11
C SER A 76 0.57 -6.51 -10.40
N SER A 77 1.55 -7.41 -10.48
CA SER A 77 2.88 -7.23 -9.92
C SER A 77 3.65 -6.12 -10.65
N ILE A 78 3.65 -6.14 -11.99
CA ILE A 78 4.29 -5.10 -12.81
C ILE A 78 3.64 -3.74 -12.56
N TRP A 79 2.30 -3.68 -12.52
CA TRP A 79 1.57 -2.46 -12.18
C TRP A 79 2.00 -1.91 -10.82
N GLY A 80 2.06 -2.77 -9.79
CA GLY A 80 2.51 -2.39 -8.46
C GLY A 80 3.93 -1.82 -8.46
N LEU A 81 4.86 -2.42 -9.20
CA LEU A 81 6.24 -1.93 -9.33
C LEU A 81 6.33 -0.58 -10.06
N VAL A 82 5.58 -0.43 -11.15
CA VAL A 82 5.54 0.83 -11.92
C VAL A 82 5.05 1.99 -11.07
N VAL A 83 4.02 1.80 -10.25
CA VAL A 83 3.47 2.89 -9.43
C VAL A 83 4.16 3.04 -8.08
N LEU A 84 5.03 2.12 -7.67
CA LEU A 84 5.69 2.13 -6.36
C LEU A 84 6.51 3.42 -6.15
N VAL A 85 7.42 3.71 -7.07
CA VAL A 85 8.31 4.88 -6.98
C VAL A 85 7.53 6.19 -6.90
N PRO A 86 6.60 6.49 -7.82
CA PRO A 86 5.85 7.75 -7.77
C PRO A 86 4.88 7.81 -6.59
N THR A 87 4.39 6.68 -6.06
CA THR A 87 3.56 6.65 -4.85
C THR A 87 4.38 7.06 -3.62
N ILE A 88 5.61 6.54 -3.48
CA ILE A 88 6.52 6.96 -2.42
C ILE A 88 6.87 8.45 -2.58
N ALA A 89 7.20 8.90 -3.79
CA ALA A 89 7.51 10.30 -4.08
C ALA A 89 6.33 11.23 -3.73
N LEU A 90 5.10 10.83 -4.04
CA LEU A 90 3.89 11.58 -3.68
C LEU A 90 3.70 11.64 -2.17
N GLY A 91 3.88 10.51 -1.45
CA GLY A 91 3.79 10.44 0.00
C GLY A 91 4.82 11.33 0.69
N VAL A 92 6.07 11.33 0.24
CA VAL A 92 7.13 12.22 0.76
C VAL A 92 6.76 13.68 0.57
N ARG A 93 6.31 14.07 -0.64
CA ARG A 93 5.88 15.45 -0.93
C ARG A 93 4.67 15.87 -0.10
N ARG A 94 3.78 14.90 0.21
CA ARG A 94 2.64 15.16 1.08
C ARG A 94 3.07 15.40 2.54
N LEU A 95 4.07 14.66 3.03
CA LEU A 95 4.65 14.90 4.36
C LEU A 95 5.32 16.28 4.43
N HIS A 96 6.02 16.70 3.39
CA HIS A 96 6.60 18.04 3.32
C HIS A 96 5.51 19.15 3.38
N ASP A 97 4.33 18.90 2.81
CA ASP A 97 3.21 19.85 2.82
C ASP A 97 2.61 20.07 4.22
N ILE A 98 2.74 19.10 5.12
CA ILE A 98 2.38 19.20 6.55
C ILE A 98 3.58 19.50 7.46
N ASN A 99 4.67 19.99 6.89
CA ASN A 99 5.92 20.34 7.58
C ASN A 99 6.59 19.16 8.32
N MET A 100 6.48 17.94 7.78
CA MET A 100 7.12 16.75 8.31
C MET A 100 8.23 16.27 7.40
N ARG A 101 9.24 15.62 7.98
CA ARG A 101 10.34 15.04 7.22
C ARG A 101 9.87 13.79 6.44
N GLY A 102 10.32 13.63 5.20
CA GLY A 102 10.03 12.44 4.39
C GLY A 102 10.51 11.11 5.01
N THR A 103 11.48 11.16 5.94
CA THR A 103 11.94 9.99 6.71
C THR A 103 10.83 9.31 7.53
N VAL A 104 9.78 10.04 7.90
CA VAL A 104 8.61 9.47 8.59
C VAL A 104 7.95 8.40 7.73
N LEU A 105 7.88 8.60 6.42
CA LEU A 105 7.35 7.61 5.50
C LEU A 105 8.19 6.32 5.50
N ALA A 106 9.52 6.46 5.50
CA ALA A 106 10.42 5.31 5.58
C ALA A 106 10.21 4.51 6.86
N ILE A 107 10.01 5.20 8.00
CA ILE A 107 9.72 4.54 9.28
C ILE A 107 8.38 3.78 9.21
N ILE A 108 7.33 4.39 8.66
CA ILE A 108 6.02 3.73 8.50
C ILE A 108 6.16 2.45 7.66
N TYR A 109 6.84 2.52 6.52
CA TYR A 109 7.06 1.35 5.67
C TYR A 109 7.94 0.29 6.34
N ALA A 110 8.95 0.68 7.14
CA ALA A 110 9.76 -0.25 7.92
C ALA A 110 8.91 -0.99 8.96
N VAL A 111 8.01 -0.29 9.67
CA VAL A 111 7.07 -0.89 10.62
C VAL A 111 6.11 -1.84 9.90
N GLN A 112 5.59 -1.47 8.74
CA GLN A 112 4.70 -2.34 7.95
C GLN A 112 5.43 -3.60 7.45
N ALA A 113 6.69 -3.47 7.02
CA ALA A 113 7.50 -4.61 6.62
C ALA A 113 7.76 -5.57 7.81
N ALA A 114 8.13 -5.04 8.97
CA ALA A 114 8.30 -5.82 10.20
C ALA A 114 6.99 -6.52 10.62
N ALA A 115 5.87 -5.81 10.54
CA ALA A 115 4.54 -6.37 10.82
C ALA A 115 4.18 -7.52 9.86
N GLY A 116 4.50 -7.37 8.57
CA GLY A 116 4.35 -8.42 7.56
C GLY A 116 5.21 -9.65 7.85
N ILE A 117 6.45 -9.47 8.33
CA ILE A 117 7.33 -10.57 8.73
C ILE A 117 6.75 -11.30 9.95
N PHE A 118 6.27 -10.60 10.98
CA PHE A 118 5.65 -11.22 12.14
C PHE A 118 4.41 -12.01 11.76
N PHE A 119 3.58 -11.46 10.88
CA PHE A 119 2.41 -12.15 10.34
C PHE A 119 2.81 -13.44 9.61
N ALA A 120 3.80 -13.38 8.73
CA ALA A 120 4.27 -14.54 7.96
C ALA A 120 4.87 -15.62 8.87
N ILE A 121 5.71 -15.25 9.84
CA ILE A 121 6.28 -16.20 10.82
C ILE A 121 5.16 -16.83 11.65
N GLY A 122 4.22 -16.03 12.14
CA GLY A 122 3.07 -16.53 12.90
C GLY A 122 2.27 -17.56 12.10
N LEU A 123 1.99 -17.28 10.83
CA LEU A 123 1.28 -18.19 9.94
C LEU A 123 2.07 -19.49 9.70
N ILE A 124 3.37 -19.41 9.46
CA ILE A 124 4.24 -20.59 9.27
C ILE A 124 4.25 -21.46 10.51
N LEU A 125 4.33 -20.87 11.71
CA LEU A 125 4.31 -21.62 12.97
C LEU A 125 2.96 -22.32 13.23
N ILE A 126 1.84 -21.68 12.88
CA ILE A 126 0.50 -22.26 12.99
C ILE A 126 0.35 -23.41 12.01
N ILE A 127 0.69 -23.23 10.74
CA ILE A 127 0.60 -24.27 9.72
C ILE A 127 1.56 -25.42 10.05
N GLY A 128 2.80 -25.13 10.44
CA GLY A 128 3.78 -26.13 10.81
C GLY A 128 3.34 -26.98 12.01
N SER A 129 2.71 -26.39 13.02
CA SER A 129 2.16 -27.15 14.16
C SER A 129 1.00 -28.05 13.76
N SER A 130 0.17 -27.63 12.81
CA SER A 130 -0.96 -28.41 12.30
C SER A 130 -0.53 -29.58 11.42
N LEU A 131 0.60 -29.45 10.71
CA LEU A 131 1.14 -30.48 9.80
C LEU A 131 2.07 -31.49 10.52
N SER A 132 2.46 -31.20 11.75
CA SER A 132 3.32 -32.14 12.52
C SER A 132 2.55 -33.41 12.87
N PHE A 133 3.03 -34.58 12.42
CA PHE A 133 2.45 -35.89 12.71
C PHE A 133 2.30 -36.18 14.22
N ARG A 134 3.02 -35.42 15.06
CA ARG A 134 2.91 -35.45 16.51
C ARG A 134 1.57 -34.93 17.04
N SER A 135 0.86 -34.13 16.25
CA SER A 135 -0.48 -33.61 16.60
C SER A 135 -1.59 -34.68 16.53
N LEU A 136 -1.32 -35.82 15.91
CA LEU A 136 -2.29 -36.93 15.85
C LEU A 136 -2.46 -37.64 17.21
N GLU A 137 -1.44 -37.59 18.09
CA GLU A 137 -1.49 -38.22 19.44
C GLU A 137 -1.79 -37.23 20.57
N ALA A 138 -1.56 -35.94 20.37
CA ALA A 138 -1.67 -34.92 21.43
C ALA A 138 -2.64 -33.80 21.06
N GLY A 139 -3.90 -34.11 20.83
CA GLY A 139 -4.97 -33.10 20.60
C GLY A 139 -4.51 -31.75 20.05
N ASN A 140 -5.06 -31.27 18.95
CA ASN A 140 -4.71 -30.07 18.19
C ASN A 140 -4.09 -28.91 19.01
N SER A 141 -2.81 -28.96 19.31
CA SER A 141 -2.11 -27.84 19.96
C SER A 141 -1.66 -26.81 18.90
N VAL A 142 -2.54 -25.86 18.62
CA VAL A 142 -2.17 -24.69 17.83
C VAL A 142 -1.01 -23.98 18.53
N SER A 143 0.05 -23.65 17.78
CA SER A 143 1.19 -22.90 18.32
C SER A 143 0.74 -21.55 18.90
N ILE A 144 0.67 -21.43 20.22
CA ILE A 144 0.29 -20.18 20.90
C ILE A 144 1.24 -19.05 20.47
N GLY A 145 2.54 -19.34 20.36
CA GLY A 145 3.52 -18.37 19.87
C GLY A 145 3.22 -17.90 18.46
N GLY A 146 2.78 -18.80 17.56
CA GLY A 146 2.36 -18.44 16.20
C GLY A 146 1.13 -17.53 16.20
N VAL A 147 0.13 -17.82 17.02
CA VAL A 147 -1.07 -16.96 17.16
C VAL A 147 -0.72 -15.58 17.69
N VAL A 148 0.12 -15.51 18.72
CA VAL A 148 0.56 -14.20 19.29
C VAL A 148 1.30 -13.37 18.25
N LEU A 149 2.25 -13.92 17.50
CA LEU A 149 2.98 -13.21 16.44
C LEU A 149 2.06 -12.75 15.33
N LEU A 150 1.10 -13.58 14.91
CA LEU A 150 0.12 -13.21 13.89
C LEU A 150 -0.72 -12.01 14.35
N ILE A 151 -1.25 -12.05 15.58
CA ILE A 151 -2.05 -10.96 16.15
C ILE A 151 -1.22 -9.68 16.24
N LEU A 152 0.00 -9.75 16.76
CA LEU A 152 0.90 -8.60 16.86
C LEU A 152 1.22 -8.00 15.47
N GLY A 153 1.46 -8.85 14.47
CA GLY A 153 1.67 -8.42 13.09
C GLY A 153 0.46 -7.69 12.53
N VAL A 154 -0.74 -8.24 12.70
CA VAL A 154 -1.99 -7.60 12.24
C VAL A 154 -2.23 -6.26 12.95
N LEU A 155 -2.09 -6.21 14.27
CA LEU A 155 -2.29 -4.98 15.05
C LEU A 155 -1.29 -3.89 14.65
N ALA A 156 -0.01 -4.23 14.49
CA ALA A 156 1.02 -3.29 14.07
C ALA A 156 0.76 -2.78 12.64
N PHE A 157 0.31 -3.65 11.73
CA PHE A 157 -0.03 -3.28 10.36
C PHE A 157 -1.22 -2.32 10.31
N ILE A 158 -2.29 -2.61 11.06
CA ILE A 158 -3.47 -1.74 11.14
C ILE A 158 -3.10 -0.40 11.77
N ALA A 159 -2.38 -0.39 12.90
CA ALA A 159 -2.00 0.83 13.59
C ALA A 159 -1.14 1.74 12.72
N SER A 160 -0.13 1.19 12.04
CA SER A 160 0.73 1.95 11.12
C SER A 160 -0.03 2.45 9.89
N GLY A 161 -0.98 1.66 9.37
CA GLY A 161 -1.85 2.05 8.27
C GLY A 161 -2.78 3.20 8.64
N VAL A 162 -3.46 3.11 9.79
CA VAL A 162 -4.31 4.20 10.31
C VAL A 162 -3.47 5.47 10.52
N PHE A 163 -2.30 5.35 11.14
CA PHE A 163 -1.40 6.48 11.34
C PHE A 163 -0.99 7.14 10.01
N TYR A 164 -0.65 6.33 8.99
CA TYR A 164 -0.36 6.82 7.65
C TYR A 164 -1.53 7.62 7.07
N PHE A 165 -2.75 7.07 7.10
CA PHE A 165 -3.93 7.75 6.55
C PHE A 165 -4.28 9.04 7.32
N VAL A 166 -4.13 9.05 8.64
CA VAL A 166 -4.31 10.25 9.47
C VAL A 166 -3.33 11.35 9.06
N LEU A 167 -2.05 11.00 8.81
CA LEU A 167 -1.06 11.97 8.33
C LEU A 167 -1.42 12.52 6.95
N MET A 168 -1.86 11.65 6.03
CA MET A 168 -2.24 12.07 4.67
C MET A 168 -3.51 12.93 4.64
N ALA A 169 -4.39 12.78 5.66
CA ALA A 169 -5.63 13.56 5.78
C ALA A 169 -5.43 14.93 6.47
N ARG A 170 -4.31 15.17 7.15
CA ARG A 170 -4.04 16.44 7.85
C ARG A 170 -4.13 17.64 6.91
N ASP A 171 -4.48 18.80 7.47
CA ASP A 171 -4.51 20.04 6.71
C ASP A 171 -3.09 20.44 6.27
N SER A 172 -3.02 21.05 5.08
CA SER A 172 -1.78 21.62 4.56
C SER A 172 -1.37 22.82 5.42
N ASN A 173 -0.08 22.96 5.68
CA ASN A 173 0.44 24.15 6.38
C ASN A 173 1.07 25.10 5.36
N PRO A 174 0.35 26.15 4.92
CA PRO A 174 0.85 27.06 3.88
C PRO A 174 2.01 27.97 4.37
N GLU A 175 2.20 28.08 5.68
CA GLU A 175 3.19 28.98 6.30
C GLU A 175 4.54 28.31 6.60
N GLY A 176 4.72 27.04 6.23
CA GLY A 176 5.94 26.26 6.50
C GLY A 176 6.96 26.27 5.37
#